data_c4f17901b3e0b5c1ba11a5847fe59660
#
_entry.id   c4f17901b3e0b5c1ba11a5847fe59660
#
_cell.length_a   1.000
_cell.length_b   1.000
_cell.length_c   1.000
_cell.angle_alpha   90.00
_cell.angle_beta   90.00
_cell.angle_gamma   90.00
#
_symmetry.space_group_name_H-M   'P 1'
#
loop_
_entity.id
_entity.type
_entity.pdbx_description
1 polymer ?
#
loop_
_entity_poly.entity_id
_entity_poly.type
_entity_poly.pdbx_seq_one_letter_code
_entity_poly.pdbx_strand_id
1 'polypeptide(L)'
;AVVNVYNRSFSSASINDNDQLQVNNLGSGVIMTKDGYILTNKHVIQNADQIVVALQNGNIYEASLVGSDNLTDLAVLKIRADNLSTIPQNPKRQVHVGDVALAIGNPYNLGQSVSQGIISAVGRNAVGDSVGRQNFIQTDASINRGNSGGALINSAGELVGISTLSIGKTANEIAEGLNFAIPMDIANDVLHKIMRDGRVIRGYFGVQSDIGYSSEYGI
;
A
#
# COMPACT_ATOMS: atom_id res chain seq x y z
N ALA A 1 -12.92 -7.57 -4.74
CA ALA A 1 -11.48 -7.74 -4.54
C ALA A 1 -10.83 -6.54 -3.86
N VAL A 2 -11.33 -5.32 -4.09
CA VAL A 2 -10.88 -4.11 -3.38
C VAL A 2 -11.81 -3.86 -2.21
N VAL A 3 -11.22 -3.64 -1.03
CA VAL A 3 -11.95 -3.51 0.23
C VAL A 3 -11.64 -2.17 0.90
N ASN A 4 -12.51 -1.76 1.81
CA ASN A 4 -12.26 -0.66 2.70
C ASN A 4 -11.56 -1.17 3.96
N VAL A 5 -10.56 -0.45 4.43
CA VAL A 5 -9.81 -0.76 5.65
C VAL A 5 -9.96 0.39 6.64
N TYR A 6 -10.49 0.08 7.81
CA TYR A 6 -10.65 1.03 8.91
C TYR A 6 -9.65 0.71 10.01
N ASN A 7 -8.98 1.75 10.47
CA ASN A 7 -8.18 1.72 11.68
C ASN A 7 -9.00 2.36 12.80
N ARG A 8 -9.29 1.61 13.84
CA ARG A 8 -9.97 2.09 15.04
C ARG A 8 -9.02 2.08 16.22
N SER A 9 -9.07 3.13 17.04
CA SER A 9 -8.35 3.18 18.32
C SER A 9 -9.21 3.75 19.42
N PHE A 10 -8.87 3.41 20.68
CA PHE A 10 -9.48 4.03 21.85
C PHE A 10 -8.96 5.46 21.99
N SER A 11 -9.87 6.43 22.12
CA SER A 11 -9.44 7.80 22.41
C SER A 11 -9.07 7.90 23.89
N SER A 12 -7.84 8.31 24.16
CA SER A 12 -7.34 8.56 25.53
C SER A 12 -7.90 9.84 26.18
N ALA A 13 -8.88 10.48 25.58
CA ALA A 13 -9.32 11.84 25.93
C ALA A 13 -10.69 11.97 26.62
N SER A 14 -11.32 10.89 27.09
CA SER A 14 -12.53 11.07 27.92
C SER A 14 -12.64 10.06 29.06
N ILE A 15 -12.47 10.59 30.25
CA ILE A 15 -12.78 9.94 31.55
C ILE A 15 -14.33 9.92 31.75
N ASN A 16 -15.12 9.82 30.71
CA ASN A 16 -16.56 9.67 30.79
C ASN A 16 -17.06 8.52 29.92
N ASP A 17 -17.40 7.46 30.60
CA ASP A 17 -18.32 6.36 30.31
C ASP A 17 -18.92 6.27 28.89
N ASN A 18 -18.09 5.99 27.93
CA ASN A 18 -18.41 5.21 26.73
C ASN A 18 -17.10 4.93 26.00
N ASP A 19 -16.52 3.76 26.20
CA ASP A 19 -15.41 3.21 25.43
C ASP A 19 -15.79 3.04 23.95
N GLN A 20 -15.94 4.15 23.23
CA GLN A 20 -16.19 4.12 21.79
C GLN A 20 -14.89 4.15 21.04
N LEU A 21 -14.60 3.06 20.36
CA LEU A 21 -13.56 2.99 19.34
C LEU A 21 -13.85 4.04 18.26
N GLN A 22 -12.94 4.99 18.09
CA GLN A 22 -13.02 6.01 17.05
C GLN A 22 -12.24 5.57 15.81
N VAL A 23 -12.78 5.89 14.64
CA VAL A 23 -12.09 5.69 13.37
C VAL A 23 -10.99 6.74 13.24
N ASN A 24 -9.72 6.32 13.27
CA ASN A 24 -8.57 7.22 13.17
C ASN A 24 -8.03 7.35 11.76
N ASN A 25 -8.11 6.29 10.97
CA ASN A 25 -7.59 6.29 9.64
C ASN A 25 -8.43 5.37 8.74
N LEU A 26 -8.47 5.75 7.48
CA LEU A 26 -9.20 5.05 6.42
C LEU A 26 -8.28 4.82 5.25
N GLY A 27 -8.47 3.71 4.58
CA GLY A 27 -7.79 3.39 3.34
C GLY A 27 -8.49 2.26 2.63
N SER A 28 -7.83 1.73 1.65
CA SER A 28 -8.26 0.57 0.89
C SER A 28 -7.31 -0.59 1.06
N GLY A 29 -7.75 -1.76 0.66
CA GLY A 29 -6.94 -2.96 0.59
C GLY A 29 -7.31 -3.81 -0.61
N VAL A 30 -6.47 -4.78 -0.92
CA VAL A 30 -6.67 -5.72 -2.02
C VAL A 30 -6.64 -7.14 -1.49
N ILE A 31 -7.71 -7.89 -1.76
CA ILE A 31 -7.77 -9.31 -1.42
C ILE A 31 -6.80 -10.06 -2.34
N MET A 32 -5.80 -10.71 -1.75
CA MET A 32 -4.74 -11.40 -2.48
C MET A 32 -4.98 -12.89 -2.60
N THR A 33 -5.71 -13.48 -1.66
CA THR A 33 -6.02 -14.91 -1.64
C THR A 33 -7.50 -15.14 -1.35
N LYS A 34 -8.03 -16.25 -1.84
CA LYS A 34 -9.45 -16.60 -1.64
C LYS A 34 -9.81 -16.88 -0.17
N ASP A 35 -8.82 -17.19 0.65
CA ASP A 35 -8.97 -17.49 2.08
C ASP A 35 -8.75 -16.27 2.99
N GLY A 36 -8.52 -15.08 2.44
CA GLY A 36 -8.64 -13.83 3.18
C GLY A 36 -7.36 -13.11 3.54
N TYR A 37 -6.23 -13.35 2.87
CA TYR A 37 -5.06 -12.47 2.99
C TYR A 37 -5.26 -11.21 2.16
N ILE A 38 -4.99 -10.05 2.78
CA ILE A 38 -5.23 -8.73 2.21
C ILE A 38 -3.96 -7.91 2.31
N LEU A 39 -3.59 -7.24 1.21
CA LEU A 39 -2.56 -6.19 1.20
C LEU A 39 -3.20 -4.82 1.40
N THR A 40 -2.58 -4.00 2.22
CA THR A 40 -2.87 -2.59 2.40
C THR A 40 -1.57 -1.83 2.67
N ASN A 41 -1.63 -0.52 2.87
CA ASN A 41 -0.47 0.24 3.31
C ASN A 41 -0.31 0.18 4.83
N LYS A 42 0.94 0.13 5.28
CA LYS A 42 1.25 0.13 6.71
C LYS A 42 0.72 1.37 7.42
N HIS A 43 0.84 2.57 6.80
CA HIS A 43 0.35 3.81 7.41
C HIS A 43 -1.17 3.82 7.63
N VAL A 44 -1.94 3.01 6.88
CA VAL A 44 -3.40 2.89 7.07
C VAL A 44 -3.73 2.20 8.39
N ILE A 45 -2.92 1.21 8.80
CA ILE A 45 -3.19 0.38 9.99
C ILE A 45 -2.29 0.71 11.18
N GLN A 46 -1.45 1.70 11.07
CA GLN A 46 -0.49 2.06 12.10
C GLN A 46 -1.19 2.50 13.39
N ASN A 47 -0.74 1.96 14.52
CA ASN A 47 -1.29 2.23 15.86
C ASN A 47 -2.79 1.88 16.00
N ALA A 48 -3.29 0.93 15.23
CA ALA A 48 -4.66 0.45 15.36
C ALA A 48 -4.83 -0.45 16.58
N ASP A 49 -5.85 -0.20 17.38
CA ASP A 49 -6.31 -1.14 18.41
C ASP A 49 -7.21 -2.21 17.78
N GLN A 50 -7.96 -1.83 16.74
CA GLN A 50 -8.79 -2.73 15.94
C GLN A 50 -8.69 -2.38 14.47
N ILE A 51 -8.58 -3.39 13.62
CA ILE A 51 -8.61 -3.26 12.17
C ILE A 51 -9.88 -3.92 11.66
N VAL A 52 -10.66 -3.18 10.89
CA VAL A 52 -11.91 -3.65 10.30
C VAL A 52 -11.83 -3.55 8.79
N VAL A 53 -12.27 -4.60 8.11
CA VAL A 53 -12.32 -4.69 6.66
C VAL A 53 -13.77 -4.79 6.22
N ALA A 54 -14.19 -3.89 5.34
CA ALA A 54 -15.52 -3.93 4.73
C ALA A 54 -15.41 -4.28 3.24
N LEU A 55 -16.11 -5.33 2.85
CA LEU A 55 -16.21 -5.78 1.47
C LEU A 55 -17.29 -5.00 0.72
N GLN A 56 -17.19 -4.99 -0.59
CA GLN A 56 -18.16 -4.30 -1.45
C GLN A 56 -19.61 -4.84 -1.32
N ASN A 57 -19.76 -6.11 -0.95
CA ASN A 57 -21.06 -6.74 -0.71
C ASN A 57 -21.71 -6.35 0.64
N GLY A 58 -21.06 -5.47 1.40
CA GLY A 58 -21.51 -5.03 2.72
C GLY A 58 -21.06 -5.88 3.90
N ASN A 59 -20.41 -7.00 3.67
CA ASN A 59 -19.87 -7.83 4.75
C ASN A 59 -18.70 -7.12 5.43
N ILE A 60 -18.67 -7.20 6.76
CA ILE A 60 -17.66 -6.57 7.61
C ILE A 60 -16.95 -7.65 8.40
N TYR A 61 -15.63 -7.58 8.43
CA TYR A 61 -14.78 -8.52 9.13
C TYR A 61 -13.79 -7.78 10.03
N GLU A 62 -13.54 -8.33 11.21
CA GLU A 62 -12.36 -7.96 11.98
C GLU A 62 -11.15 -8.63 11.37
N ALA A 63 -10.09 -7.86 11.15
CA ALA A 63 -8.85 -8.34 10.57
C ALA A 63 -7.76 -8.44 11.64
N SER A 64 -6.91 -9.44 11.51
CA SER A 64 -5.67 -9.55 12.26
C SER A 64 -4.49 -9.11 11.40
N LEU A 65 -3.55 -8.40 12.01
CA LEU A 65 -2.29 -8.02 11.37
C LEU A 65 -1.36 -9.23 11.36
N VAL A 66 -1.03 -9.72 10.17
CA VAL A 66 -0.03 -10.79 9.99
C VAL A 66 1.38 -10.23 10.09
N GLY A 67 1.63 -9.09 9.49
CA GLY A 67 2.90 -8.39 9.54
C GLY A 67 2.91 -7.16 8.65
N SER A 68 3.98 -6.40 8.73
CA SER A 68 4.17 -5.20 7.93
C SER A 68 5.63 -4.97 7.55
N ASP A 69 5.84 -4.17 6.54
CA ASP A 69 7.16 -3.79 6.06
C ASP A 69 7.27 -2.26 5.95
N ASN A 70 8.26 -1.70 6.66
CA ASN A 70 8.48 -0.26 6.66
C ASN A 70 8.99 0.27 5.31
N LEU A 71 9.82 -0.52 4.65
CA LEU A 71 10.50 -0.08 3.43
C LEU A 71 9.54 0.09 2.27
N THR A 72 8.55 -0.80 2.14
CA THR A 72 7.52 -0.75 1.10
C THR A 72 6.23 -0.07 1.54
N ASP A 73 6.08 0.23 2.83
CA ASP A 73 4.83 0.70 3.43
C ASP A 73 3.66 -0.27 3.19
N LEU A 74 3.94 -1.57 3.13
CA LEU A 74 2.93 -2.62 2.99
C LEU A 74 2.62 -3.28 4.32
N ALA A 75 1.37 -3.68 4.48
CA ALA A 75 0.90 -4.52 5.56
C ALA A 75 0.05 -5.67 5.02
N VAL A 76 0.13 -6.82 5.67
CA VAL A 76 -0.67 -7.99 5.36
C VAL A 76 -1.65 -8.23 6.48
N LEU A 77 -2.92 -8.27 6.12
CA LEU A 77 -4.03 -8.56 7.02
C LEU A 77 -4.61 -9.94 6.71
N LYS A 78 -5.27 -10.54 7.69
CA LYS A 78 -6.02 -11.78 7.53
C LYS A 78 -7.43 -11.61 8.07
N ILE A 79 -8.42 -11.96 7.28
CA ILE A 79 -9.82 -12.08 7.68
C ILE A 79 -10.27 -13.54 7.62
N ARG A 80 -11.29 -13.88 8.41
CA ARG A 80 -11.92 -15.20 8.39
C ARG A 80 -13.06 -15.23 7.38
N ALA A 81 -12.72 -15.46 6.12
CA ALA A 81 -13.66 -15.60 5.03
C ALA A 81 -13.09 -16.54 3.97
N ASP A 82 -13.97 -17.23 3.27
CA ASP A 82 -13.61 -18.16 2.22
C ASP A 82 -14.22 -17.71 0.89
N ASN A 83 -13.71 -18.29 -0.19
CA ASN A 83 -14.22 -18.09 -1.54
C ASN A 83 -14.32 -16.61 -1.97
N LEU A 84 -13.34 -15.84 -1.56
CA LEU A 84 -13.24 -14.41 -1.89
C LEU A 84 -12.76 -14.23 -3.34
N SER A 85 -13.21 -13.13 -3.96
CA SER A 85 -12.75 -12.73 -5.28
C SER A 85 -11.39 -12.04 -5.21
N THR A 86 -10.50 -12.39 -6.13
CA THR A 86 -9.19 -11.76 -6.29
C THR A 86 -9.08 -11.12 -7.68
N ILE A 87 -8.14 -10.20 -7.83
CA ILE A 87 -7.85 -9.58 -9.12
C ILE A 87 -6.81 -10.45 -9.85
N PRO A 88 -7.03 -10.79 -11.13
CA PRO A 88 -6.06 -11.57 -11.88
C PRO A 88 -4.74 -10.83 -12.03
N GLN A 89 -3.65 -11.58 -12.02
CA GLN A 89 -2.31 -11.09 -12.30
C GLN A 89 -1.73 -11.79 -13.52
N ASN A 90 -0.96 -11.05 -14.32
CA ASN A 90 -0.23 -11.61 -15.44
C ASN A 90 1.26 -11.28 -15.32
N PRO A 91 2.08 -12.16 -14.71
CA PRO A 91 3.49 -11.89 -14.48
C PRO A 91 4.32 -11.81 -15.77
N LYS A 92 3.78 -12.26 -16.89
CA LYS A 92 4.44 -12.17 -18.20
C LYS A 92 4.23 -10.83 -18.89
N ARG A 93 3.23 -10.06 -18.46
CA ARG A 93 2.93 -8.74 -19.04
C ARG A 93 3.76 -7.67 -18.33
N GLN A 94 4.65 -7.04 -19.06
CA GLN A 94 5.43 -5.92 -18.56
C GLN A 94 4.58 -4.65 -18.53
N VAL A 95 4.82 -3.81 -17.53
CA VAL A 95 4.24 -2.47 -17.40
C VAL A 95 5.09 -1.50 -18.22
N HIS A 96 4.45 -0.75 -19.12
CA HIS A 96 5.11 0.24 -19.97
C HIS A 96 4.57 1.64 -19.71
N VAL A 97 5.43 2.64 -19.89
CA VAL A 97 5.04 4.05 -19.89
C VAL A 97 4.00 4.28 -20.99
N GLY A 98 2.92 4.99 -20.66
CA GLY A 98 1.79 5.22 -21.55
C GLY A 98 0.66 4.20 -21.44
N ASP A 99 0.85 3.08 -20.74
CA ASP A 99 -0.23 2.13 -20.47
C ASP A 99 -1.34 2.80 -19.67
N VAL A 100 -2.59 2.50 -20.01
CA VAL A 100 -3.75 2.95 -19.23
C VAL A 100 -3.70 2.30 -17.84
N ALA A 101 -3.93 3.11 -16.83
CA ALA A 101 -3.96 2.69 -15.43
C ALA A 101 -5.24 3.18 -14.75
N LEU A 102 -5.86 2.30 -13.97
CA LEU A 102 -7.02 2.60 -13.14
C LEU A 102 -6.64 2.38 -11.68
N ALA A 103 -6.76 3.43 -10.87
CA ALA A 103 -6.60 3.34 -9.42
C ALA A 103 -7.97 3.10 -8.79
N ILE A 104 -8.13 1.97 -8.10
CA ILE A 104 -9.37 1.53 -7.50
C ILE A 104 -9.23 1.51 -5.99
N GLY A 105 -10.14 2.20 -5.31
CA GLY A 105 -10.31 2.16 -3.88
C GLY A 105 -11.75 1.92 -3.49
N ASN A 106 -11.98 1.80 -2.19
CA ASN A 106 -13.31 1.72 -1.61
C ASN A 106 -13.41 2.68 -0.42
N PRO A 107 -13.34 4.00 -0.70
CA PRO A 107 -13.30 5.00 0.36
C PRO A 107 -14.63 5.06 1.10
N TYR A 108 -14.55 5.13 2.43
CA TYR A 108 -15.72 5.34 3.32
C TYR A 108 -16.83 4.30 3.20
N ASN A 109 -16.58 3.17 2.57
CA ASN A 109 -17.61 2.16 2.26
C ASN A 109 -18.82 2.73 1.50
N LEU A 110 -18.61 3.84 0.77
CA LEU A 110 -19.61 4.48 -0.08
C LEU A 110 -19.68 3.86 -1.48
N GLY A 111 -18.95 2.78 -1.69
CA GLY A 111 -18.78 2.13 -2.97
C GLY A 111 -17.38 2.32 -3.53
N GLN A 112 -17.08 1.57 -4.59
CA GLN A 112 -15.78 1.67 -5.24
C GLN A 112 -15.61 3.04 -5.91
N SER A 113 -14.43 3.61 -5.73
CA SER A 113 -13.96 4.81 -6.42
C SER A 113 -12.89 4.41 -7.41
N VAL A 114 -13.00 4.92 -8.63
CA VAL A 114 -12.05 4.63 -9.72
C VAL A 114 -11.56 5.96 -10.29
N SER A 115 -10.24 6.11 -10.39
CA SER A 115 -9.60 7.18 -11.14
C SER A 115 -8.78 6.58 -12.29
N GLN A 116 -8.80 7.26 -13.43
CA GLN A 116 -8.06 6.82 -14.62
C GLN A 116 -6.89 7.74 -14.88
N GLY A 117 -5.80 7.15 -15.33
CA GLY A 117 -4.63 7.83 -15.81
C GLY A 117 -3.79 6.88 -16.67
N ILE A 118 -2.51 7.18 -16.74
CA ILE A 118 -1.53 6.34 -17.43
C ILE A 118 -0.36 6.02 -16.50
N ILE A 119 0.42 5.05 -16.89
CA ILE A 119 1.74 4.83 -16.30
C ILE A 119 2.66 5.93 -16.83
N SER A 120 3.08 6.82 -15.93
CA SER A 120 3.92 7.98 -16.27
C SER A 120 5.40 7.63 -16.29
N ALA A 121 5.83 6.74 -15.40
CA ALA A 121 7.20 6.23 -15.32
C ALA A 121 7.24 4.88 -14.59
N VAL A 122 8.29 4.12 -14.86
CA VAL A 122 8.61 2.87 -14.17
C VAL A 122 10.04 2.95 -13.62
N GLY A 123 10.35 2.12 -12.64
CA GLY A 123 11.69 2.07 -12.04
C GLY A 123 12.07 3.33 -11.24
N ARG A 124 11.08 4.09 -10.74
CA ARG A 124 11.35 5.26 -9.92
C ARG A 124 11.75 4.88 -8.50
N ASN A 125 12.77 5.57 -7.99
CA ASN A 125 13.13 5.50 -6.58
C ASN A 125 12.38 6.60 -5.82
N ALA A 126 12.04 6.31 -4.56
CA ALA A 126 11.47 7.34 -3.69
C ALA A 126 12.45 8.50 -3.52
N VAL A 127 11.92 9.72 -3.57
CA VAL A 127 12.66 10.93 -3.27
C VAL A 127 12.67 11.10 -1.75
N GLY A 128 13.82 10.86 -1.12
CA GLY A 128 14.02 11.00 0.33
C GLY A 128 15.06 10.02 0.87
N ASP A 129 15.81 10.45 1.86
CA ASP A 129 17.03 9.78 2.38
C ASP A 129 16.83 8.45 3.10
N SER A 130 15.60 7.95 3.25
CA SER A 130 15.32 6.82 4.13
C SER A 130 14.81 5.56 3.43
N VAL A 131 14.61 5.58 2.12
CA VAL A 131 14.02 4.44 1.40
C VAL A 131 15.02 3.95 0.37
N GLY A 132 15.55 2.77 0.59
CA GLY A 132 16.44 2.09 -0.35
C GLY A 132 15.83 2.01 -1.76
N ARG A 133 16.66 1.70 -2.75
CA ARG A 133 16.27 1.60 -4.16
C ARG A 133 15.07 0.68 -4.33
N GLN A 134 13.91 1.25 -4.63
CA GLN A 134 12.70 0.52 -4.96
C GLN A 134 12.17 1.00 -6.31
N ASN A 135 11.79 0.04 -7.13
CA ASN A 135 11.23 0.32 -8.45
C ASN A 135 9.75 0.63 -8.33
N PHE A 136 9.40 1.90 -8.02
CA PHE A 136 8.00 2.32 -7.99
C PHE A 136 7.46 2.57 -9.39
N ILE A 137 6.16 2.33 -9.55
CA ILE A 137 5.38 2.79 -10.69
C ILE A 137 4.90 4.20 -10.38
N GLN A 138 5.11 5.14 -11.30
CA GLN A 138 4.53 6.48 -11.26
C GLN A 138 3.31 6.52 -12.16
N THR A 139 2.23 7.15 -11.71
CA THR A 139 0.99 7.35 -12.47
C THR A 139 0.41 8.72 -12.21
N ASP A 140 -0.33 9.26 -13.16
CA ASP A 140 -1.14 10.48 -12.99
C ASP A 140 -2.59 10.18 -12.58
N ALA A 141 -2.98 8.89 -12.49
CA ALA A 141 -4.24 8.51 -11.86
C ALA A 141 -4.26 9.00 -10.41
N SER A 142 -5.34 9.66 -10.01
CA SER A 142 -5.45 10.25 -8.67
C SER A 142 -5.37 9.20 -7.58
N ILE A 143 -4.42 9.35 -6.67
CA ILE A 143 -4.28 8.54 -5.47
C ILE A 143 -4.42 9.47 -4.26
N ASN A 144 -5.35 9.15 -3.39
CA ASN A 144 -5.67 9.91 -2.18
C ASN A 144 -5.81 8.97 -0.98
N ARG A 145 -6.15 9.52 0.18
CA ARG A 145 -6.31 8.70 1.41
C ARG A 145 -7.35 7.59 1.26
N GLY A 146 -8.38 7.81 0.45
CA GLY A 146 -9.46 6.85 0.27
C GLY A 146 -9.06 5.62 -0.56
N ASN A 147 -8.19 5.78 -1.56
CA ASN A 147 -7.77 4.69 -2.43
C ASN A 147 -6.32 4.20 -2.18
N SER A 148 -5.60 4.83 -1.26
CA SER A 148 -4.28 4.36 -0.82
C SER A 148 -4.39 2.96 -0.19
N GLY A 149 -3.54 2.05 -0.61
CA GLY A 149 -3.62 0.63 -0.28
C GLY A 149 -4.52 -0.19 -1.23
N GLY A 150 -5.24 0.48 -2.12
CA GLY A 150 -6.07 -0.15 -3.14
C GLY A 150 -5.28 -0.61 -4.36
N ALA A 151 -6.01 -1.03 -5.38
CA ALA A 151 -5.45 -1.63 -6.59
C ALA A 151 -5.11 -0.58 -7.65
N LEU A 152 -3.98 -0.77 -8.31
CA LEU A 152 -3.71 -0.20 -9.62
C LEU A 152 -3.82 -1.34 -10.66
N ILE A 153 -4.72 -1.19 -11.62
CA ILE A 153 -4.96 -2.19 -12.67
C ILE A 153 -4.70 -1.61 -14.06
N ASN A 154 -4.45 -2.49 -15.02
CA ASN A 154 -4.36 -2.13 -16.44
C ASN A 154 -5.71 -2.23 -17.14
N SER A 155 -5.76 -1.92 -18.44
CA SER A 155 -6.97 -1.98 -19.26
C SER A 155 -7.52 -3.40 -19.46
N ALA A 156 -6.73 -4.43 -19.23
CA ALA A 156 -7.16 -5.83 -19.22
C ALA A 156 -7.76 -6.28 -17.88
N GLY A 157 -7.83 -5.40 -16.87
CA GLY A 157 -8.31 -5.74 -15.53
C GLY A 157 -7.30 -6.51 -14.68
N GLU A 158 -6.04 -6.50 -15.05
CA GLU A 158 -4.98 -7.20 -14.32
C GLU A 158 -4.36 -6.28 -13.27
N LEU A 159 -4.06 -6.83 -12.10
CA LEU A 159 -3.41 -6.11 -11.00
C LEU A 159 -1.93 -5.85 -11.35
N VAL A 160 -1.54 -4.59 -11.38
CA VAL A 160 -0.16 -4.17 -11.70
C VAL A 160 0.56 -3.53 -10.54
N GLY A 161 -0.15 -3.04 -9.53
CA GLY A 161 0.46 -2.44 -8.35
C GLY A 161 -0.51 -2.18 -7.21
N ILE A 162 0.05 -1.80 -6.07
CA ILE A 162 -0.69 -1.35 -4.89
C ILE A 162 -0.45 0.15 -4.73
N SER A 163 -1.52 0.93 -4.78
CA SER A 163 -1.46 2.40 -4.66
C SER A 163 -0.94 2.82 -3.30
N THR A 164 -0.10 3.84 -3.25
CA THR A 164 0.44 4.36 -2.00
C THR A 164 0.57 5.87 -2.01
N LEU A 165 0.27 6.50 -0.87
CA LEU A 165 0.45 7.93 -0.62
C LEU A 165 1.77 8.27 0.08
N SER A 166 2.47 7.28 0.64
CA SER A 166 3.63 7.53 1.50
C SER A 166 4.88 7.95 0.74
N ILE A 167 4.87 7.77 -0.57
CA ILE A 167 6.00 8.04 -1.45
C ILE A 167 5.77 9.40 -2.12
N GLY A 168 6.70 10.35 -1.93
CA GLY A 168 6.62 11.69 -2.53
C GLY A 168 6.11 12.79 -1.61
N LYS A 169 5.87 12.52 -0.34
CA LYS A 169 5.64 13.57 0.66
C LYS A 169 6.97 14.03 1.25
N THR A 170 7.63 14.95 0.58
CA THR A 170 8.44 15.94 1.28
C THR A 170 7.48 16.94 1.94
N ALA A 171 7.81 17.39 3.14
CA ALA A 171 6.90 18.01 4.10
C ALA A 171 6.14 19.27 3.61
N ASN A 172 6.36 19.79 2.42
CA ASN A 172 5.81 21.05 1.94
C ASN A 172 5.31 21.11 0.50
N GLU A 173 5.40 20.05 -0.31
CA GLU A 173 4.95 20.11 -1.70
C GLU A 173 4.24 18.80 -2.10
N ILE A 174 2.92 18.89 -2.22
CA ILE A 174 2.15 17.90 -2.98
C ILE A 174 2.36 18.28 -4.45
N ALA A 175 3.30 17.63 -5.12
CA ALA A 175 3.45 17.77 -6.57
C ALA A 175 2.22 17.13 -7.24
N GLU A 176 1.38 17.94 -7.85
CA GLU A 176 0.24 17.46 -8.65
C GLU A 176 0.73 16.50 -9.75
N GLY A 177 0.02 15.41 -9.94
CA GLY A 177 0.31 14.42 -10.97
C GLY A 177 1.43 13.43 -10.66
N LEU A 178 1.98 13.43 -9.45
CA LEU A 178 2.97 12.47 -8.99
C LEU A 178 2.36 11.52 -7.96
N ASN A 179 1.76 10.44 -8.44
CA ASN A 179 1.24 9.38 -7.61
C ASN A 179 2.03 8.10 -7.89
N PHE A 180 2.15 7.24 -6.87
CA PHE A 180 3.00 6.06 -6.93
C PHE A 180 2.23 4.80 -6.55
N ALA A 181 2.69 3.68 -7.11
CA ALA A 181 2.23 2.35 -6.75
C ALA A 181 3.42 1.41 -6.57
N ILE A 182 3.26 0.45 -5.69
CA ILE A 182 4.23 -0.61 -5.47
C ILE A 182 3.97 -1.69 -6.52
N PRO A 183 4.94 -2.04 -7.38
CA PRO A 183 4.75 -3.07 -8.40
C PRO A 183 4.44 -4.43 -7.79
N MET A 184 3.71 -5.26 -8.51
CA MET A 184 3.26 -6.56 -7.98
C MET A 184 4.37 -7.57 -7.77
N ASP A 185 5.50 -7.50 -8.46
CA ASP A 185 6.67 -8.33 -8.17
C ASP A 185 7.18 -8.07 -6.74
N ILE A 186 7.32 -6.81 -6.35
CA ILE A 186 7.70 -6.41 -5.00
C ILE A 186 6.60 -6.73 -3.99
N ALA A 187 5.35 -6.40 -4.30
CA ALA A 187 4.23 -6.61 -3.40
C ALA A 187 3.99 -8.10 -3.12
N ASN A 188 4.08 -8.96 -4.13
CA ASN A 188 3.98 -10.41 -3.96
C ASN A 188 5.14 -10.99 -3.13
N ASP A 189 6.36 -10.51 -3.34
CA ASP A 189 7.52 -10.94 -2.56
C ASP A 189 7.35 -10.59 -1.07
N VAL A 190 6.94 -9.37 -0.78
CA VAL A 190 6.63 -8.91 0.60
C VAL A 190 5.49 -9.74 1.20
N LEU A 191 4.40 -9.97 0.46
CA LEU A 191 3.28 -10.79 0.90
C LEU A 191 3.74 -12.18 1.32
N HIS A 192 4.48 -12.88 0.46
CA HIS A 192 4.94 -14.25 0.73
C HIS A 192 5.90 -14.31 1.92
N LYS A 193 6.82 -13.34 2.04
CA LYS A 193 7.74 -13.26 3.18
C LYS A 193 7.01 -13.01 4.49
N ILE A 194 6.02 -12.13 4.51
CA ILE A 194 5.21 -11.85 5.70
C ILE A 194 4.32 -13.06 6.04
N MET A 195 3.71 -13.71 5.07
CA MET A 195 2.91 -14.92 5.32
C MET A 195 3.75 -16.04 5.93
N ARG A 196 5.02 -16.18 5.51
CA ARG A 196 5.93 -17.22 6.01
C ARG A 196 6.53 -16.86 7.37
N ASP A 197 7.03 -15.64 7.55
CA ASP A 197 7.89 -15.24 8.68
C ASP A 197 7.25 -14.16 9.58
N GLY A 198 6.09 -13.60 9.21
CA GLY A 198 5.44 -12.47 9.89
C GLY A 198 6.16 -11.13 9.68
N ARG A 199 7.22 -11.10 8.91
CA ARG A 199 8.04 -9.92 8.61
C ARG A 199 8.91 -10.15 7.38
N VAL A 200 9.47 -9.07 6.83
CA VAL A 200 10.48 -9.15 5.79
C VAL A 200 11.88 -9.12 6.44
N ILE A 201 12.63 -10.20 6.25
CA ILE A 201 14.01 -10.31 6.73
C ILE A 201 14.93 -9.86 5.60
N ARG A 202 15.68 -8.78 5.82
CA ARG A 202 16.72 -8.30 4.89
C ARG A 202 18.09 -8.54 5.49
N GLY A 203 19.01 -9.08 4.68
CA GLY A 203 20.40 -9.22 5.09
C GLY A 203 21.03 -7.84 5.31
N TYR A 204 21.67 -7.66 6.44
CA TYR A 204 22.47 -6.46 6.73
C TYR A 204 23.90 -6.74 6.27
N PHE A 205 24.31 -6.10 5.17
CA PHE A 205 25.74 -5.99 4.87
C PHE A 205 26.29 -4.87 5.74
N GLY A 206 26.97 -5.22 6.81
CA GLY A 206 27.55 -4.26 7.75
C GLY A 206 28.73 -3.47 7.18
N VAL A 207 28.62 -3.00 5.96
CA VAL A 207 29.60 -2.11 5.32
C VAL A 207 29.07 -0.69 5.42
N GLN A 208 29.65 0.09 6.30
CA GLN A 208 29.54 1.53 6.29
C GLN A 208 30.49 2.07 5.24
N SER A 209 29.97 2.51 4.09
CA SER A 209 30.79 3.28 3.14
C SER A 209 30.83 4.71 3.66
N ASP A 210 31.94 5.11 4.23
CA ASP A 210 32.28 6.52 4.36
C ASP A 210 32.48 7.07 2.95
N ILE A 211 31.48 7.81 2.48
CA ILE A 211 31.69 8.69 1.33
C ILE A 211 32.45 9.92 1.86
N GLY A 212 33.73 9.73 2.11
CA GLY A 212 34.64 10.84 2.31
C GLY A 212 34.77 11.57 1.00
N TYR A 213 34.11 12.68 0.83
CA TYR A 213 34.49 13.67 -0.18
C TYR A 213 35.88 14.20 0.22
N SER A 214 36.91 13.61 -0.32
CA SER A 214 38.22 14.24 -0.32
C SER A 214 38.19 15.38 -1.33
N SER A 215 38.00 16.60 -0.82
CA SER A 215 38.13 17.82 -1.62
C SER A 215 39.59 18.20 -1.92
N GLU A 216 40.54 17.27 -1.74
CA GLU A 216 41.98 17.61 -1.84
C GLU A 216 42.65 17.21 -3.16
N TYR A 217 41.95 16.63 -4.11
CA TYR A 217 42.53 16.43 -5.45
C TYR A 217 41.54 16.88 -6.51
N GLY A 218 41.68 18.21 -6.86
CA GLY A 218 41.17 18.69 -8.11
C GLY A 218 41.96 18.07 -9.26
N ILE A 219 41.28 17.36 -10.13
CA ILE A 219 41.50 17.33 -11.58
C ILE A 219 40.11 17.27 -12.21
#